data_46e7178c344ff197e83e5d322b564fb6
#
_entry.id   46e7178c344ff197e83e5d322b564fb6
#
_cell.length_a   1.000
_cell.length_b   1.000
_cell.length_c   1.000
_cell.angle_alpha   90.00
_cell.angle_beta   90.00
_cell.angle_gamma   90.00
#
_symmetry.space_group_name_H-M   'P 1'
#
loop_
_entity.id
_entity.type
_entity.pdbx_description
1 polymer ?
#
loop_
_entity_poly.entity_id
_entity_poly.type
_entity_poly.pdbx_seq_one_letter_code
_entity_poly.pdbx_strand_id
1 'polypeptide(L)'
;VPTNFLFDGPEDARVTILLAHGAGAPMDSASMNATTKALAAQGFRVARFEFGYMAGRRTEVGKKPPPRADKVMPEFVAAVDDLGPTNGPLIIGGKSMGGRVASMVADALFDAGRIAGLVCLGYPFHPPGKPEQLRTAHLLDLKTPALICQGTRDEFGVRDEVETYGLSPKIELLWLEDGDHDLKPRKALSGFSTGDHLKAVATRLEAWVQRIAK
;
A
#
# COMPACT_ATOMS: atom_id res chain seq x y z
N VAL A 1 -20.15 -5.29 -11.55
CA VAL A 1 -19.18 -6.20 -12.22
C VAL A 1 -18.21 -6.67 -11.16
N PRO A 2 -17.96 -7.98 -11.01
CA PRO A 2 -17.00 -8.50 -10.05
C PRO A 2 -15.61 -7.92 -10.26
N THR A 3 -14.87 -7.74 -9.17
CA THR A 3 -13.50 -7.26 -9.22
C THR A 3 -12.57 -8.30 -9.86
N ASN A 4 -11.75 -7.88 -10.81
CA ASN A 4 -10.71 -8.73 -11.38
C ASN A 4 -9.45 -8.67 -10.53
N PHE A 5 -8.93 -9.83 -10.17
CA PHE A 5 -7.71 -9.95 -9.38
C PHE A 5 -6.56 -10.57 -10.18
N LEU A 6 -5.35 -10.10 -9.91
CA LEU A 6 -4.11 -10.82 -10.18
C LEU A 6 -3.57 -11.37 -8.88
N PHE A 7 -3.18 -12.64 -8.89
CA PHE A 7 -2.64 -13.30 -7.70
C PHE A 7 -1.18 -13.68 -7.89
N ASP A 8 -0.40 -13.51 -6.82
CA ASP A 8 0.97 -14.00 -6.69
C ASP A 8 1.11 -14.76 -5.37
N GLY A 9 2.05 -15.70 -5.31
CA GLY A 9 2.33 -16.51 -4.12
C GLY A 9 1.43 -17.72 -3.95
N PRO A 10 1.67 -18.52 -2.89
CA PRO A 10 0.98 -19.79 -2.68
C PRO A 10 -0.51 -19.59 -2.34
N GLU A 11 -1.36 -20.47 -2.87
CA GLU A 11 -2.81 -20.42 -2.61
C GLU A 11 -3.18 -20.73 -1.15
N ASP A 12 -2.38 -21.54 -0.51
CA ASP A 12 -2.51 -21.97 0.88
C ASP A 12 -1.75 -21.07 1.88
N ALA A 13 -1.27 -19.91 1.43
CA ALA A 13 -0.58 -18.95 2.32
C ALA A 13 -1.44 -18.60 3.54
N ARG A 14 -0.79 -18.54 4.70
CA ARG A 14 -1.44 -18.20 5.97
C ARG A 14 -1.87 -16.74 6.08
N VAL A 15 -1.38 -15.88 5.19
CA VAL A 15 -1.68 -14.44 5.17
C VAL A 15 -1.92 -14.00 3.74
N THR A 16 -3.02 -13.30 3.53
CA THR A 16 -3.33 -12.67 2.25
C THR A 16 -3.14 -11.15 2.34
N ILE A 17 -2.56 -10.56 1.31
CA ILE A 17 -2.38 -9.12 1.17
C ILE A 17 -3.17 -8.65 -0.04
N LEU A 18 -4.11 -7.74 0.14
CA LEU A 18 -4.85 -7.10 -0.95
C LEU A 18 -4.23 -5.73 -1.25
N LEU A 19 -3.69 -5.54 -2.44
CA LEU A 19 -3.01 -4.31 -2.85
C LEU A 19 -3.73 -3.58 -3.97
N ALA A 20 -3.96 -2.27 -3.76
CA ALA A 20 -4.34 -1.34 -4.81
C ALA A 20 -3.12 -0.64 -5.41
N HIS A 21 -3.21 -0.29 -6.69
CA HIS A 21 -2.18 0.41 -7.45
C HIS A 21 -2.14 1.92 -7.14
N GLY A 22 -1.08 2.59 -7.58
CA GLY A 22 -0.93 4.05 -7.51
C GLY A 22 -1.76 4.78 -8.58
N ALA A 23 -1.84 6.11 -8.48
CA ALA A 23 -2.68 6.94 -9.37
C ALA A 23 -2.31 6.84 -10.86
N GLY A 24 -1.04 6.63 -11.17
CA GLY A 24 -0.51 6.73 -12.54
C GLY A 24 -0.22 5.43 -13.25
N ALA A 25 -0.20 4.29 -12.52
CA ALA A 25 0.27 3.02 -13.05
C ALA A 25 -0.69 1.86 -12.68
N PRO A 26 -0.91 0.90 -13.59
CA PRO A 26 -1.84 -0.20 -13.40
C PRO A 26 -1.32 -1.25 -12.39
N MET A 27 -2.20 -2.18 -11.97
CA MET A 27 -1.89 -3.24 -11.02
C MET A 27 -0.79 -4.20 -11.49
N ASP A 28 -0.53 -4.27 -12.79
CA ASP A 28 0.50 -5.09 -13.45
C ASP A 28 1.72 -4.28 -13.90
N SER A 29 1.88 -3.05 -13.41
CA SER A 29 3.07 -2.25 -13.66
C SER A 29 4.35 -2.92 -13.16
N ALA A 30 5.49 -2.58 -13.75
CA ALA A 30 6.79 -3.16 -13.36
C ALA A 30 7.07 -3.01 -11.85
N SER A 31 6.72 -1.87 -11.25
CA SER A 31 6.89 -1.62 -9.81
C SER A 31 5.97 -2.52 -8.98
N MET A 32 4.69 -2.66 -9.36
CA MET A 32 3.76 -3.54 -8.66
C MET A 32 4.17 -5.00 -8.79
N ASN A 33 4.57 -5.45 -10.00
CA ASN A 33 5.06 -6.82 -10.23
C ASN A 33 6.30 -7.13 -9.38
N ALA A 34 7.27 -6.21 -9.30
CA ALA A 34 8.45 -6.41 -8.47
C ALA A 34 8.10 -6.51 -6.97
N THR A 35 7.20 -5.64 -6.51
CA THR A 35 6.73 -5.65 -5.11
C THR A 35 6.02 -6.95 -4.75
N THR A 36 5.05 -7.37 -5.57
CA THR A 36 4.28 -8.59 -5.28
C THR A 36 5.13 -9.83 -5.36
N LYS A 37 6.09 -9.88 -6.29
CA LYS A 37 7.07 -10.96 -6.36
C LYS A 37 7.91 -11.07 -5.09
N ALA A 38 8.36 -9.94 -4.53
CA ALA A 38 9.13 -9.94 -3.28
C ALA A 38 8.28 -10.41 -2.07
N LEU A 39 7.01 -9.98 -2.00
CA LEU A 39 6.08 -10.43 -0.96
C LEU A 39 5.72 -11.91 -1.11
N ALA A 40 5.46 -12.38 -2.33
CA ALA A 40 5.19 -13.78 -2.60
C ALA A 40 6.37 -14.70 -2.26
N ALA A 41 7.59 -14.25 -2.51
CA ALA A 41 8.82 -14.96 -2.13
C ALA A 41 8.98 -15.11 -0.61
N GLN A 42 8.31 -14.24 0.20
CA GLN A 42 8.25 -14.34 1.66
C GLN A 42 7.08 -15.22 2.14
N GLY A 43 6.34 -15.85 1.23
CA GLY A 43 5.25 -16.77 1.55
C GLY A 43 3.86 -16.12 1.67
N PHE A 44 3.70 -14.86 1.31
CA PHE A 44 2.39 -14.21 1.26
C PHE A 44 1.61 -14.58 -0.01
N ARG A 45 0.29 -14.73 0.11
CA ARG A 45 -0.60 -14.62 -1.03
C ARG A 45 -0.91 -13.15 -1.27
N VAL A 46 -0.63 -12.66 -2.46
CA VAL A 46 -0.86 -11.25 -2.81
C VAL A 46 -1.95 -11.18 -3.88
N ALA A 47 -3.06 -10.55 -3.57
CA ALA A 47 -4.11 -10.18 -4.51
C ALA A 47 -3.93 -8.72 -4.92
N ARG A 48 -4.02 -8.43 -6.22
CA ARG A 48 -4.01 -7.07 -6.75
C ARG A 48 -5.28 -6.81 -7.54
N PHE A 49 -5.82 -5.60 -7.42
CA PHE A 49 -6.97 -5.17 -8.22
C PHE A 49 -6.76 -3.77 -8.81
N GLU A 50 -7.61 -3.40 -9.75
CA GLU A 50 -7.63 -2.06 -10.34
C GLU A 50 -8.91 -1.30 -9.99
N PHE A 51 -8.75 -0.02 -9.67
CA PHE A 51 -9.88 0.91 -9.67
C PHE A 51 -10.44 1.08 -11.09
N GLY A 52 -11.74 1.28 -11.20
CA GLY A 52 -12.46 1.35 -12.48
C GLY A 52 -11.89 2.37 -13.47
N TYR A 53 -11.37 3.52 -12.98
CA TYR A 53 -10.73 4.49 -13.86
C TYR A 53 -9.45 3.96 -14.53
N MET A 54 -8.71 3.07 -13.87
CA MET A 54 -7.50 2.47 -14.42
C MET A 54 -7.85 1.32 -15.35
N ALA A 55 -8.81 0.47 -14.98
CA ALA A 55 -9.33 -0.57 -15.85
C ALA A 55 -9.88 0.03 -17.16
N GLY A 56 -10.60 1.15 -17.08
CA GLY A 56 -11.10 1.87 -18.26
C GLY A 56 -9.98 2.36 -19.20
N ARG A 57 -8.80 2.71 -18.68
CA ARG A 57 -7.65 3.10 -19.52
C ARG A 57 -7.10 1.99 -20.42
N ARG A 58 -7.46 0.74 -20.16
CA ARG A 58 -7.06 -0.42 -20.99
C ARG A 58 -7.89 -0.54 -22.25
N THR A 59 -9.11 0.00 -22.23
CA THR A 59 -10.11 -0.18 -23.32
C THR A 59 -10.54 1.14 -23.96
N GLU A 60 -10.42 2.27 -23.25
CA GLU A 60 -10.86 3.58 -23.74
C GLU A 60 -9.73 4.36 -24.39
N VAL A 61 -10.08 5.14 -25.42
CA VAL A 61 -9.18 6.14 -26.02
C VAL A 61 -9.11 7.37 -25.11
N GLY A 62 -7.92 7.67 -24.60
CA GLY A 62 -7.67 8.83 -23.75
C GLY A 62 -7.49 8.47 -22.26
N LYS A 63 -6.51 9.12 -21.62
CA LYS A 63 -6.20 8.92 -20.19
C LYS A 63 -7.01 9.90 -19.35
N LYS A 64 -8.11 9.48 -18.77
CA LYS A 64 -8.80 10.26 -17.73
C LYS A 64 -7.86 10.47 -16.53
N PRO A 65 -7.83 11.66 -15.90
CA PRO A 65 -7.08 11.87 -14.68
C PRO A 65 -7.58 10.94 -13.57
N PRO A 66 -6.73 10.57 -12.60
CA PRO A 66 -7.18 9.78 -11.45
C PRO A 66 -8.25 10.58 -10.67
N PRO A 67 -9.31 9.93 -10.19
CA PRO A 67 -10.29 10.57 -9.34
C PRO A 67 -9.68 10.90 -7.97
N ARG A 68 -10.39 11.70 -7.19
CA ARG A 68 -10.02 11.90 -5.78
C ARG A 68 -10.13 10.58 -5.01
N ALA A 69 -9.28 10.39 -4.02
CA ALA A 69 -9.21 9.15 -3.23
C ALA A 69 -10.55 8.77 -2.58
N ASP A 70 -11.32 9.76 -2.09
CA ASP A 70 -12.64 9.54 -1.50
C ASP A 70 -13.65 8.91 -2.47
N LYS A 71 -13.51 9.16 -3.77
CA LYS A 71 -14.43 8.62 -4.79
C LYS A 71 -14.23 7.15 -5.11
N VAL A 72 -13.06 6.60 -4.83
CA VAL A 72 -12.72 5.20 -5.08
C VAL A 72 -12.70 4.34 -3.82
N MET A 73 -13.01 4.89 -2.65
CA MET A 73 -13.19 4.12 -1.41
C MET A 73 -14.21 2.99 -1.55
N PRO A 74 -15.42 3.20 -2.15
CA PRO A 74 -16.38 2.12 -2.34
C PRO A 74 -15.84 0.97 -3.20
N GLU A 75 -15.00 1.27 -4.19
CA GLU A 75 -14.38 0.25 -5.03
C GLU A 75 -13.37 -0.60 -4.25
N PHE A 76 -12.64 0.01 -3.29
CA PHE A 76 -11.74 -0.74 -2.41
C PHE A 76 -12.52 -1.69 -1.49
N VAL A 77 -13.62 -1.22 -0.90
CA VAL A 77 -14.49 -2.06 -0.05
C VAL A 77 -15.09 -3.20 -0.88
N ALA A 78 -15.57 -2.91 -2.09
CA ALA A 78 -16.08 -3.94 -3.00
C ALA A 78 -15.00 -4.99 -3.35
N ALA A 79 -13.74 -4.58 -3.54
CA ALA A 79 -12.65 -5.52 -3.78
C ALA A 79 -12.39 -6.43 -2.56
N VAL A 80 -12.55 -5.93 -1.33
CA VAL A 80 -12.48 -6.77 -0.12
C VAL A 80 -13.66 -7.75 -0.08
N ASP A 81 -14.86 -7.31 -0.48
CA ASP A 81 -16.06 -8.17 -0.56
C ASP A 81 -15.90 -9.28 -1.60
N ASP A 82 -15.45 -8.91 -2.80
CA ASP A 82 -15.29 -9.82 -3.93
C ASP A 82 -14.13 -10.82 -3.74
N LEU A 83 -13.09 -10.45 -2.97
CA LEU A 83 -11.99 -11.36 -2.62
C LEU A 83 -12.49 -12.54 -1.77
N GLY A 84 -13.51 -12.30 -0.94
CA GLY A 84 -14.09 -13.32 -0.10
C GLY A 84 -13.18 -13.81 1.05
N PRO A 85 -13.48 -14.98 1.62
CA PRO A 85 -12.71 -15.56 2.72
C PRO A 85 -11.26 -15.88 2.33
N THR A 86 -10.35 -15.66 3.27
CA THR A 86 -8.93 -16.01 3.14
C THR A 86 -8.54 -17.08 4.16
N ASN A 87 -7.42 -17.79 3.93
CA ASN A 87 -6.95 -18.86 4.83
C ASN A 87 -6.45 -18.35 6.20
N GLY A 88 -6.41 -17.05 6.39
CA GLY A 88 -5.95 -16.41 7.62
C GLY A 88 -6.14 -14.90 7.54
N PRO A 89 -5.38 -14.10 8.30
CA PRO A 89 -5.58 -12.66 8.33
C PRO A 89 -5.41 -12.01 6.96
N LEU A 90 -6.31 -11.08 6.66
CA LEU A 90 -6.23 -10.21 5.49
C LEU A 90 -5.56 -8.88 5.88
N ILE A 91 -4.49 -8.55 5.17
CA ILE A 91 -3.85 -7.23 5.23
C ILE A 91 -4.27 -6.46 3.97
N ILE A 92 -4.81 -5.27 4.13
CA ILE A 92 -5.10 -4.41 2.98
C ILE A 92 -4.00 -3.37 2.80
N GLY A 93 -3.90 -2.83 1.60
CA GLY A 93 -2.91 -1.78 1.37
C GLY A 93 -2.79 -1.34 -0.08
N GLY A 94 -1.68 -0.74 -0.39
CA GLY A 94 -1.40 -0.32 -1.75
C GLY A 94 -0.24 0.64 -1.87
N LYS A 95 0.05 0.98 -3.13
CA LYS A 95 1.08 1.94 -3.47
C LYS A 95 0.47 3.34 -3.59
N SER A 96 1.13 4.35 -2.98
CA SER A 96 0.77 5.75 -3.14
C SER A 96 -0.75 6.00 -2.90
N MET A 97 -1.49 6.47 -3.90
CA MET A 97 -2.95 6.66 -3.81
C MET A 97 -3.67 5.39 -3.34
N GLY A 98 -3.27 4.21 -3.79
CA GLY A 98 -3.87 2.94 -3.35
C GLY A 98 -3.72 2.71 -1.85
N GLY A 99 -2.54 2.97 -1.29
CA GLY A 99 -2.30 2.91 0.16
C GLY A 99 -3.10 3.96 0.93
N ARG A 100 -3.21 5.17 0.37
CA ARG A 100 -4.06 6.22 0.98
C ARG A 100 -5.54 5.82 0.99
N VAL A 101 -6.07 5.28 -0.10
CA VAL A 101 -7.47 4.81 -0.14
C VAL A 101 -7.69 3.68 0.86
N ALA A 102 -6.76 2.71 0.90
CA ALA A 102 -6.79 1.63 1.89
C ALA A 102 -6.84 2.17 3.33
N SER A 103 -6.02 3.18 3.66
CA SER A 103 -6.00 3.77 5.00
C SER A 103 -7.30 4.49 5.37
N MET A 104 -8.01 5.03 4.39
CA MET A 104 -9.29 5.73 4.62
C MET A 104 -10.46 4.77 4.90
N VAL A 105 -10.37 3.50 4.49
CA VAL A 105 -11.39 2.47 4.75
C VAL A 105 -10.97 1.49 5.85
N ALA A 106 -9.72 1.59 6.32
CA ALA A 106 -9.11 0.60 7.21
C ALA A 106 -9.87 0.43 8.53
N ASP A 107 -10.17 1.51 9.25
CA ASP A 107 -10.80 1.39 10.57
C ASP A 107 -12.19 0.78 10.50
N ALA A 108 -13.00 1.13 9.49
CA ALA A 108 -14.31 0.53 9.30
C ALA A 108 -14.23 -0.98 9.02
N LEU A 109 -13.27 -1.41 8.22
CA LEU A 109 -13.04 -2.83 7.91
C LEU A 109 -12.43 -3.57 9.10
N PHE A 110 -11.55 -2.93 9.86
CA PHE A 110 -10.93 -3.49 11.06
C PHE A 110 -11.94 -3.67 12.19
N ASP A 111 -12.76 -2.65 12.49
CA ASP A 111 -13.81 -2.70 13.50
C ASP A 111 -14.88 -3.78 13.14
N ALA A 112 -15.10 -4.04 11.86
CA ALA A 112 -15.95 -5.12 11.36
C ALA A 112 -15.27 -6.51 11.36
N GLY A 113 -14.02 -6.63 11.82
CA GLY A 113 -13.26 -7.89 11.85
C GLY A 113 -12.90 -8.46 10.47
N ARG A 114 -12.92 -7.62 9.43
CA ARG A 114 -12.69 -8.06 8.05
C ARG A 114 -11.23 -8.02 7.64
N ILE A 115 -10.40 -7.23 8.33
CA ILE A 115 -8.97 -7.12 8.10
C ILE A 115 -8.22 -7.17 9.42
N ALA A 116 -6.95 -7.54 9.37
CA ALA A 116 -6.06 -7.54 10.53
C ALA A 116 -5.10 -6.34 10.56
N GLY A 117 -4.89 -5.68 9.43
CA GLY A 117 -3.96 -4.55 9.35
C GLY A 117 -3.88 -3.89 7.99
N LEU A 118 -3.06 -2.86 7.93
CA LEU A 118 -2.84 -1.99 6.77
C LEU A 118 -1.35 -1.93 6.40
N VAL A 119 -1.02 -2.02 5.11
CA VAL A 119 0.33 -1.75 4.61
C VAL A 119 0.31 -0.68 3.53
N CYS A 120 1.12 0.38 3.67
CA CYS A 120 1.26 1.43 2.66
C CYS A 120 2.69 1.46 2.11
N LEU A 121 2.82 1.58 0.80
CA LEU A 121 4.08 1.62 0.08
C LEU A 121 4.22 3.00 -0.59
N GLY A 122 5.08 3.86 -0.02
CA GLY A 122 5.20 5.25 -0.44
C GLY A 122 3.89 6.02 -0.19
N TYR A 123 3.57 6.30 1.08
CA TYR A 123 2.34 7.03 1.42
C TYR A 123 2.44 8.50 0.98
N PRO A 124 1.44 9.04 0.25
CA PRO A 124 1.48 10.43 -0.20
C PRO A 124 0.96 11.37 0.87
N PHE A 125 1.79 11.69 1.89
CA PHE A 125 1.42 12.54 3.02
C PHE A 125 0.94 13.93 2.62
N HIS A 126 1.48 14.47 1.53
CA HIS A 126 1.06 15.72 0.89
C HIS A 126 1.35 15.67 -0.62
N PRO A 127 0.84 16.59 -1.46
CA PRO A 127 1.31 16.72 -2.84
C PRO A 127 2.76 17.22 -2.89
N PRO A 128 3.55 16.85 -3.89
CA PRO A 128 4.90 17.37 -4.06
C PRO A 128 4.93 18.90 -4.06
N GLY A 129 5.87 19.49 -3.31
CA GLY A 129 6.02 20.93 -3.19
C GLY A 129 4.90 21.65 -2.43
N LYS A 130 4.01 20.91 -1.73
CA LYS A 130 2.90 21.48 -0.94
C LYS A 130 2.79 20.81 0.43
N PRO A 131 3.81 20.92 1.28
CA PRO A 131 3.85 20.25 2.57
C PRO A 131 2.74 20.71 3.54
N GLU A 132 2.15 21.89 3.31
CA GLU A 132 1.01 22.40 4.07
C GLU A 132 -0.32 21.69 3.76
N GLN A 133 -0.40 20.96 2.63
CA GLN A 133 -1.61 20.25 2.19
C GLN A 133 -1.62 18.80 2.70
N LEU A 134 -1.61 18.64 4.00
CA LEU A 134 -1.54 17.31 4.62
C LEU A 134 -2.74 16.43 4.29
N ARG A 135 -2.46 15.15 4.13
CA ARG A 135 -3.43 14.07 3.88
C ARG A 135 -3.43 13.07 5.03
N THR A 136 -3.25 13.57 6.25
CA THR A 136 -2.98 12.77 7.46
C THR A 136 -4.11 12.78 8.47
N ALA A 137 -5.17 13.58 8.29
CA ALA A 137 -6.20 13.78 9.30
C ALA A 137 -6.75 12.47 9.90
N HIS A 138 -7.05 11.47 9.06
CA HIS A 138 -7.53 10.14 9.50
C HIS A 138 -6.43 9.23 10.04
N LEU A 139 -5.15 9.59 9.87
CA LEU A 139 -4.01 8.83 10.39
C LEU A 139 -3.66 9.19 11.84
N LEU A 140 -4.14 10.33 12.34
CA LEU A 140 -3.84 10.79 13.70
C LEU A 140 -4.47 9.87 14.75
N ASP A 141 -5.67 9.38 14.48
CA ASP A 141 -6.45 8.53 15.38
C ASP A 141 -6.69 7.12 14.81
N LEU A 142 -5.90 6.70 13.81
CA LEU A 142 -6.04 5.39 13.18
C LEU A 142 -5.96 4.28 14.24
N LYS A 143 -6.95 3.41 14.28
CA LYS A 143 -7.04 2.26 15.21
C LYS A 143 -6.43 1.00 14.63
N THR A 144 -6.53 0.87 13.32
CA THR A 144 -5.99 -0.28 12.56
C THR A 144 -4.48 -0.33 12.69
N PRO A 145 -3.87 -1.47 13.12
CA PRO A 145 -2.43 -1.64 13.02
C PRO A 145 -1.95 -1.38 11.60
N ALA A 146 -0.94 -0.53 11.44
CA ALA A 146 -0.46 -0.11 10.13
C ALA A 146 1.06 -0.13 10.03
N LEU A 147 1.56 -0.56 8.88
CA LEU A 147 2.97 -0.43 8.49
C LEU A 147 3.05 0.46 7.25
N ILE A 148 3.73 1.59 7.37
CA ILE A 148 4.03 2.48 6.24
C ILE A 148 5.51 2.33 5.88
N CYS A 149 5.77 1.86 4.67
CA CYS A 149 7.11 1.76 4.11
C CYS A 149 7.37 2.99 3.25
N GLN A 150 8.33 3.83 3.66
CA GLN A 150 8.55 5.15 3.08
C GLN A 150 10.02 5.36 2.73
N GLY A 151 10.29 5.96 1.58
CA GLY A 151 11.62 6.37 1.19
C GLY A 151 12.06 7.63 1.95
N THR A 152 13.31 7.70 2.40
CA THR A 152 13.80 8.87 3.18
C THR A 152 13.82 10.17 2.37
N ARG A 153 13.81 10.10 1.03
CA ARG A 153 13.74 11.27 0.13
C ARG A 153 12.46 11.29 -0.73
N ASP A 154 11.40 10.64 -0.27
CA ASP A 154 10.11 10.68 -0.96
C ASP A 154 9.53 12.10 -0.92
N GLU A 155 9.32 12.71 -2.11
CA GLU A 155 8.82 14.08 -2.25
C GLU A 155 7.37 14.28 -1.77
N PHE A 156 6.65 13.20 -1.47
CA PHE A 156 5.31 13.22 -0.88
C PHE A 156 5.33 13.16 0.66
N GLY A 157 6.50 13.23 1.27
CA GLY A 157 6.73 13.23 2.71
C GLY A 157 8.11 12.66 3.02
N VAL A 158 9.10 13.53 3.19
CA VAL A 158 10.46 13.15 3.60
C VAL A 158 10.49 12.83 5.10
N ARG A 159 11.52 12.11 5.53
CA ARG A 159 11.60 11.61 6.91
C ARG A 159 11.43 12.70 7.96
N ASP A 160 12.17 13.80 7.85
CA ASP A 160 12.18 14.87 8.84
C ASP A 160 10.80 15.57 8.98
N GLU A 161 10.01 15.60 7.89
CA GLU A 161 8.64 16.12 7.91
C GLU A 161 7.69 15.13 8.59
N VAL A 162 7.70 13.88 8.15
CA VAL A 162 6.73 12.85 8.58
C VAL A 162 6.87 12.56 10.08
N GLU A 163 8.08 12.59 10.63
CA GLU A 163 8.33 12.39 12.06
C GLU A 163 7.69 13.48 12.94
N THR A 164 7.26 14.61 12.34
CA THR A 164 6.56 15.69 13.05
C THR A 164 5.02 15.61 13.01
N TYR A 165 4.43 14.71 12.21
CA TYR A 165 2.99 14.73 11.91
C TYR A 165 2.07 14.20 13.02
N GLY A 166 2.59 13.69 14.11
CA GLY A 166 1.78 13.19 15.23
C GLY A 166 0.88 12.02 14.84
N LEU A 167 1.38 11.11 14.02
CA LEU A 167 0.63 9.94 13.56
C LEU A 167 0.23 9.03 14.74
N SER A 168 -0.86 8.29 14.57
CA SER A 168 -1.31 7.30 15.54
C SER A 168 -0.18 6.34 15.97
N PRO A 169 -0.08 5.97 17.26
CA PRO A 169 0.87 4.99 17.75
C PRO A 169 0.65 3.57 17.17
N LYS A 170 -0.45 3.33 16.47
CA LYS A 170 -0.72 2.11 15.72
C LYS A 170 0.04 2.03 14.39
N ILE A 171 0.63 3.14 13.96
CA ILE A 171 1.38 3.24 12.71
C ILE A 171 2.86 3.03 13.01
N GLU A 172 3.44 1.99 12.43
CA GLU A 172 4.87 1.78 12.38
C GLU A 172 5.43 2.29 11.05
N LEU A 173 6.56 3.00 11.08
CA LEU A 173 7.26 3.48 9.89
C LEU A 173 8.47 2.59 9.61
N LEU A 174 8.59 2.12 8.37
CA LEU A 174 9.82 1.55 7.85
C LEU A 174 10.46 2.55 6.88
N TRP A 175 11.53 3.16 7.30
CA TRP A 175 12.32 4.06 6.46
C TRP A 175 13.29 3.27 5.58
N LEU A 176 13.23 3.56 4.28
CA LEU A 176 14.11 2.97 3.26
C LEU A 176 15.11 4.03 2.81
N GLU A 177 16.36 3.83 3.18
CA GLU A 177 17.42 4.80 3.01
C GLU A 177 17.61 5.18 1.54
N ASP A 178 17.67 6.49 1.25
CA ASP A 178 17.76 7.07 -0.10
C ASP A 178 16.60 6.66 -1.05
N GLY A 179 15.54 6.01 -0.56
CA GLY A 179 14.39 5.65 -1.35
C GLY A 179 13.57 6.88 -1.78
N ASP A 180 13.11 6.89 -3.04
CA ASP A 180 12.13 7.84 -3.55
C ASP A 180 10.69 7.35 -3.33
N HIS A 181 9.70 8.01 -3.96
CA HIS A 181 8.29 7.61 -3.89
C HIS A 181 8.02 6.18 -4.42
N ASP A 182 8.88 5.66 -5.28
CA ASP A 182 8.84 4.27 -5.76
C ASP A 182 9.68 3.32 -4.91
N LEU A 183 10.16 3.78 -3.74
CA LEU A 183 11.08 3.08 -2.85
C LEU A 183 12.42 2.76 -3.52
N LYS A 184 12.80 3.53 -4.54
CA LYS A 184 13.95 3.33 -5.39
C LYS A 184 15.16 4.13 -4.87
N PRO A 185 16.23 3.48 -4.44
CA PRO A 185 17.45 4.18 -4.03
C PRO A 185 18.33 4.52 -5.23
N ARG A 186 19.22 5.49 -5.05
CA ARG A 186 20.33 5.79 -5.95
C ARG A 186 21.52 4.90 -5.57
N LYS A 187 21.61 3.73 -6.18
CA LYS A 187 22.56 2.68 -5.80
C LYS A 187 24.01 3.19 -5.67
N ALA A 188 24.44 4.08 -6.55
CA ALA A 188 25.79 4.64 -6.52
C ALA A 188 26.08 5.52 -5.27
N LEU A 189 25.03 6.05 -4.63
CA LEU A 189 25.14 6.91 -3.44
C LEU A 189 24.88 6.14 -2.14
N SER A 190 23.83 5.32 -2.12
CA SER A 190 23.39 4.63 -0.91
C SER A 190 23.95 3.22 -0.76
N GLY A 191 24.43 2.62 -1.85
CA GLY A 191 24.82 1.21 -1.88
C GLY A 191 23.66 0.22 -2.01
N PHE A 192 22.39 0.66 -1.78
CA PHE A 192 21.22 -0.19 -1.87
C PHE A 192 20.68 -0.28 -3.31
N SER A 193 20.10 -1.41 -3.65
CA SER A 193 19.28 -1.61 -4.85
C SER A 193 17.79 -1.56 -4.52
N THR A 194 16.93 -1.41 -5.53
CA THR A 194 15.49 -1.54 -5.37
C THR A 194 15.11 -2.93 -4.82
N GLY A 195 15.83 -3.98 -5.25
CA GLY A 195 15.62 -5.34 -4.72
C GLY A 195 15.91 -5.45 -3.22
N ASP A 196 16.96 -4.76 -2.72
CA ASP A 196 17.27 -4.74 -1.29
C ASP A 196 16.15 -4.07 -0.49
N HIS A 197 15.59 -2.96 -0.99
CA HIS A 197 14.45 -2.29 -0.36
C HIS A 197 13.20 -3.14 -0.36
N LEU A 198 12.85 -3.79 -1.48
CA LEU A 198 11.67 -4.66 -1.55
C LEU A 198 11.83 -5.89 -0.64
N LYS A 199 13.03 -6.44 -0.52
CA LYS A 199 13.33 -7.51 0.43
C LYS A 199 13.16 -7.02 1.88
N ALA A 200 13.66 -5.83 2.21
CA ALA A 200 13.50 -5.23 3.53
C ALA A 200 12.01 -5.02 3.87
N VAL A 201 11.22 -4.54 2.92
CA VAL A 201 9.76 -4.42 3.05
C VAL A 201 9.12 -5.77 3.35
N ALA A 202 9.41 -6.80 2.56
CA ALA A 202 8.81 -8.12 2.71
C ALA A 202 9.18 -8.77 4.06
N THR A 203 10.45 -8.70 4.47
CA THR A 203 10.92 -9.21 5.76
C THR A 203 10.31 -8.45 6.94
N ARG A 204 10.22 -7.11 6.84
CA ARG A 204 9.60 -6.29 7.89
C ARG A 204 8.11 -6.59 8.02
N LEU A 205 7.41 -6.73 6.89
CA LEU A 205 5.99 -7.05 6.87
C LEU A 205 5.70 -8.40 7.51
N GLU A 206 6.50 -9.43 7.21
CA GLU A 206 6.37 -10.75 7.85
C GLU A 206 6.48 -10.65 9.37
N ALA A 207 7.56 -10.05 9.87
CA ALA A 207 7.76 -9.89 11.32
C ALA A 207 6.65 -9.04 11.96
N TRP A 208 6.13 -8.04 11.26
CA TRP A 208 5.04 -7.19 11.73
C TRP A 208 3.72 -7.96 11.80
N VAL A 209 3.36 -8.71 10.75
CA VAL A 209 2.14 -9.53 10.73
C VAL A 209 2.14 -10.56 11.85
N GLN A 210 3.27 -11.21 12.14
CA GLN A 210 3.38 -12.16 13.25
C GLN A 210 3.08 -11.54 14.62
N ARG A 211 3.26 -10.21 14.78
CA ARG A 211 2.93 -9.51 16.04
C ARG A 211 1.46 -9.12 16.13
N ILE A 212 0.84 -8.71 15.03
CA ILE A 212 -0.55 -8.21 15.02
C ILE A 212 -1.60 -9.32 14.86
N ALA A 213 -1.22 -10.49 14.34
CA ALA A 213 -2.11 -11.63 14.09
C ALA A 213 -2.19 -12.60 15.29
N LYS A 214 -1.70 -12.19 16.44
CA LYS A 214 -1.87 -12.91 17.73
C LYS A 214 -3.19 -12.50 18.35
#